data_b4107f65e500c348ee1f23a75642a0e3
#
_entry.id   b4107f65e500c348ee1f23a75642a0e3
#
_cell.length_a   1.000
_cell.length_b   1.000
_cell.length_c   1.000
_cell.angle_alpha   90.00
_cell.angle_beta   90.00
_cell.angle_gamma   90.00
#
_symmetry.space_group_name_H-M   'P 1'
#
loop_
_entity.id
_entity.type
_entity.pdbx_description
1 polymer ?
#
loop_
_entity_poly.entity_id
_entity_poly.type
_entity_poly.pdbx_seq_one_letter_code
_entity_poly.pdbx_strand_id
1 'polypeptide(L)'
;MKYGFAGSLAAACLAFCLFFCPRLEAGKPNVIFIMVDDLGWMDLACQGNKVVDTPNIDRFAAEGMRFTSAYAAAPVCTPTRAAVLTGKSPARLHITTHAPGGFLPKASKFLPAKTLIDLPLEHLTIAERLGAAGYRNAFLGKWHLAGDSRRGANGKGNVEFYPEAQGFHINIGGCAYGGPPTYFDPYRIHTLPPRKKGEYLPDRLVDEAISFI
;
A
#
# COMPACT_ATOMS: atom_id res chain seq x y z
N MET A 1 0.24 67.04 -20.99
CA MET A 1 -0.66 65.86 -21.00
C MET A 1 -0.12 64.80 -21.96
N LYS A 2 0.80 63.91 -21.52
CA LYS A 2 1.37 62.83 -22.39
C LYS A 2 1.70 61.53 -21.63
N TYR A 3 0.97 61.20 -20.56
CA TYR A 3 1.24 59.96 -19.77
C TYR A 3 0.07 59.00 -19.64
N GLY A 4 -1.02 59.22 -20.42
CA GLY A 4 -2.25 58.41 -20.26
C GLY A 4 -2.34 57.10 -21.09
N PHE A 5 -1.53 56.95 -22.14
CA PHE A 5 -1.73 55.83 -23.08
C PHE A 5 -0.90 54.58 -22.78
N ALA A 6 0.24 54.73 -22.17
CA ALA A 6 1.13 53.61 -21.85
C ALA A 6 0.62 52.73 -20.69
N GLY A 7 -0.07 53.32 -19.71
CA GLY A 7 -0.64 52.58 -18.57
C GLY A 7 -1.84 51.68 -18.93
N SER A 8 -2.67 52.10 -19.90
CA SER A 8 -3.83 51.32 -20.32
C SER A 8 -3.43 50.09 -21.16
N LEU A 9 -2.36 50.17 -21.96
CA LEU A 9 -1.90 49.02 -22.74
C LEU A 9 -1.26 47.95 -21.86
N ALA A 10 -0.47 48.35 -20.84
CA ALA A 10 0.16 47.44 -19.88
C ALA A 10 -0.89 46.70 -19.02
N ALA A 11 -1.95 47.40 -18.59
CA ALA A 11 -3.05 46.80 -17.84
C ALA A 11 -3.86 45.81 -18.67
N ALA A 12 -4.11 46.14 -19.97
CA ALA A 12 -4.80 45.25 -20.88
C ALA A 12 -4.00 43.98 -21.24
N CYS A 13 -2.67 44.09 -21.42
CA CYS A 13 -1.78 42.94 -21.61
C CYS A 13 -1.72 42.04 -20.36
N LEU A 14 -1.65 42.64 -19.18
CA LEU A 14 -1.65 41.86 -17.92
C LEU A 14 -2.96 41.12 -17.71
N ALA A 15 -4.10 41.75 -17.98
CA ALA A 15 -5.43 41.13 -17.95
C ALA A 15 -5.55 40.01 -18.98
N PHE A 16 -5.07 40.23 -20.22
CA PHE A 16 -5.10 39.20 -21.25
C PHE A 16 -4.23 37.99 -20.92
N CYS A 17 -3.04 38.17 -20.32
CA CYS A 17 -2.20 37.07 -19.84
C CYS A 17 -2.85 36.29 -18.68
N LEU A 18 -3.61 36.93 -17.80
CA LEU A 18 -4.31 36.25 -16.71
C LEU A 18 -5.54 35.45 -17.17
N PHE A 19 -6.20 35.90 -18.26
CA PHE A 19 -7.38 35.22 -18.78
C PHE A 19 -7.06 34.14 -19.85
N PHE A 20 -5.92 34.27 -20.55
CA PHE A 20 -5.52 33.34 -21.61
C PHE A 20 -4.33 32.45 -21.23
N CYS A 21 -3.86 32.47 -19.98
CA CYS A 21 -2.89 31.47 -19.55
C CYS A 21 -3.60 30.12 -19.54
N PRO A 22 -3.29 29.18 -20.46
CA PRO A 22 -3.89 27.85 -20.41
C PRO A 22 -3.55 27.28 -19.05
N ARG A 23 -4.56 26.97 -18.25
CA ARG A 23 -4.35 26.13 -17.06
C ARG A 23 -3.75 24.83 -17.57
N LEU A 24 -2.45 24.67 -17.42
CA LEU A 24 -1.82 23.37 -17.50
C LEU A 24 -2.43 22.55 -16.36
N GLU A 25 -3.51 21.84 -16.65
CA GLU A 25 -3.97 20.78 -15.76
C GLU A 25 -2.85 19.73 -15.78
N ALA A 26 -2.01 19.77 -14.77
CA ALA A 26 -1.08 18.68 -14.53
C ALA A 26 -1.91 17.39 -14.45
N GLY A 27 -1.65 16.46 -15.33
CA GLY A 27 -2.30 15.14 -15.29
C GLY A 27 -2.16 14.55 -13.89
N LYS A 28 -3.16 13.82 -13.43
CA LYS A 28 -3.13 13.15 -12.12
C LYS A 28 -1.91 12.21 -12.09
N PRO A 29 -1.01 12.32 -11.09
CA PRO A 29 0.16 11.45 -11.02
C PRO A 29 -0.27 10.00 -10.72
N ASN A 30 0.42 9.02 -11.29
CA ASN A 30 0.31 7.65 -10.83
C ASN A 30 0.89 7.53 -9.42
N VAL A 31 0.27 6.68 -8.58
CA VAL A 31 0.70 6.44 -7.21
C VAL A 31 1.07 4.97 -7.06
N ILE A 32 2.35 4.70 -6.77
CA ILE A 32 2.86 3.36 -6.51
C ILE A 32 3.28 3.32 -5.05
N PHE A 33 2.62 2.46 -4.26
CA PHE A 33 2.97 2.22 -2.86
C PHE A 33 3.58 0.83 -2.71
N ILE A 34 4.85 0.77 -2.34
CA ILE A 34 5.59 -0.48 -2.14
C ILE A 34 5.80 -0.68 -0.64
N MET A 35 5.25 -1.76 -0.09
CA MET A 35 5.41 -2.15 1.30
C MET A 35 6.21 -3.43 1.39
N VAL A 36 7.37 -3.37 2.02
CA VAL A 36 8.22 -4.53 2.26
C VAL A 36 7.92 -5.08 3.65
N ASP A 37 7.50 -6.35 3.70
CA ASP A 37 7.16 -7.03 4.95
C ASP A 37 8.44 -7.49 5.66
N ASP A 38 8.47 -7.35 6.98
CA ASP A 38 9.58 -7.73 7.86
C ASP A 38 10.94 -7.08 7.50
N LEU A 39 10.93 -5.89 6.87
CA LEU A 39 12.14 -5.11 6.62
C LEU A 39 12.52 -4.31 7.88
N GLY A 40 13.69 -4.58 8.43
CA GLY A 40 14.22 -3.90 9.59
C GLY A 40 14.82 -2.53 9.25
N TRP A 41 14.96 -1.68 10.28
CA TRP A 41 15.52 -0.33 10.14
C TRP A 41 16.89 -0.28 9.46
N MET A 42 17.76 -1.26 9.73
CA MET A 42 19.13 -1.30 9.22
C MET A 42 19.33 -2.31 8.08
N ASP A 43 18.27 -2.76 7.42
CA ASP A 43 18.39 -3.80 6.40
C ASP A 43 18.81 -3.26 5.03
N LEU A 44 18.71 -1.94 4.81
CA LEU A 44 19.09 -1.28 3.55
C LEU A 44 20.48 -0.64 3.65
N ALA A 45 21.27 -0.71 2.58
CA ALA A 45 22.60 -0.09 2.55
C ALA A 45 22.54 1.43 2.69
N CYS A 46 21.55 2.11 2.11
CA CYS A 46 21.32 3.54 2.31
C CYS A 46 20.98 3.93 3.76
N GLN A 47 20.65 2.97 4.62
CA GLN A 47 20.42 3.16 6.06
C GLN A 47 21.62 2.73 6.91
N GLY A 48 22.70 2.25 6.29
CA GLY A 48 23.95 1.90 6.94
C GLY A 48 24.23 0.40 7.03
N ASN A 49 23.44 -0.47 6.41
CA ASN A 49 23.75 -1.90 6.28
C ASN A 49 25.04 -2.07 5.48
N LYS A 50 25.93 -2.96 5.98
CA LYS A 50 27.20 -3.30 5.31
C LYS A 50 27.26 -4.75 4.85
N VAL A 51 26.20 -5.51 5.05
CA VAL A 51 26.15 -6.95 4.75
C VAL A 51 25.26 -7.23 3.54
N VAL A 52 24.20 -6.43 3.36
CA VAL A 52 23.23 -6.62 2.28
C VAL A 52 23.41 -5.49 1.26
N ASP A 53 23.57 -5.85 0.00
CA ASP A 53 23.64 -4.92 -1.12
C ASP A 53 22.23 -4.59 -1.62
N THR A 54 21.89 -3.29 -1.65
CA THR A 54 20.59 -2.81 -2.11
C THR A 54 20.69 -1.69 -3.15
N PRO A 55 21.46 -1.89 -4.25
CA PRO A 55 21.89 -0.80 -5.14
C PRO A 55 20.73 -0.06 -5.81
N ASN A 56 19.65 -0.75 -6.16
CA ASN A 56 18.49 -0.13 -6.79
C ASN A 56 17.67 0.73 -5.80
N ILE A 57 17.50 0.25 -4.56
CA ILE A 57 16.80 1.01 -3.51
C ILE A 57 17.66 2.19 -3.08
N ASP A 58 18.99 2.03 -2.98
CA ASP A 58 19.92 3.10 -2.62
C ASP A 58 19.91 4.21 -3.66
N ARG A 59 19.91 3.87 -4.96
CA ARG A 59 19.76 4.84 -6.05
C ARG A 59 18.42 5.55 -5.96
N PHE A 60 17.33 4.84 -5.76
CA PHE A 60 15.99 5.43 -5.61
C PHE A 60 15.93 6.38 -4.41
N ALA A 61 16.56 6.01 -3.29
CA ALA A 61 16.65 6.86 -2.10
C ALA A 61 17.50 8.14 -2.34
N ALA A 62 18.52 8.07 -3.21
CA ALA A 62 19.35 9.22 -3.57
C ALA A 62 18.63 10.18 -4.55
N GLU A 63 17.77 9.66 -5.41
CA GLU A 63 16.98 10.43 -6.38
C GLU A 63 15.70 11.03 -5.77
N GLY A 64 15.25 10.53 -4.62
CA GLY A 64 14.00 10.90 -3.97
C GLY A 64 14.16 11.56 -2.61
N MET A 65 13.11 11.46 -1.80
CA MET A 65 13.09 11.95 -0.43
C MET A 65 13.15 10.77 0.54
N ARG A 66 14.19 10.73 1.37
CA ARG A 66 14.33 9.74 2.43
C ARG A 66 13.88 10.32 3.77
N PHE A 67 12.88 9.71 4.38
CA PHE A 67 12.42 10.07 5.72
C PHE A 67 13.30 9.37 6.77
N THR A 68 13.96 10.14 7.63
CA THR A 68 14.85 9.61 8.68
C THR A 68 14.11 9.21 9.95
N SER A 69 12.87 9.65 10.12
CA SER A 69 12.03 9.42 11.31
C SER A 69 10.63 9.00 10.92
N ALA A 70 10.51 8.01 10.02
CA ALA A 70 9.24 7.39 9.65
C ALA A 70 9.09 6.06 10.41
N TYR A 71 7.91 5.84 11.00
CA TYR A 71 7.65 4.70 11.88
C TYR A 71 6.43 3.93 11.37
N ALA A 72 6.51 2.59 11.41
CA ALA A 72 5.36 1.73 11.24
C ALA A 72 4.39 1.91 12.42
N ALA A 73 3.09 1.79 12.16
CA ALA A 73 2.06 1.96 13.19
C ALA A 73 2.02 0.82 14.21
N ALA A 74 2.62 -0.33 13.90
CA ALA A 74 2.74 -1.49 14.77
C ALA A 74 3.97 -2.34 14.38
N PRO A 75 4.47 -3.20 15.30
CA PRO A 75 5.61 -4.06 15.03
C PRO A 75 5.24 -5.36 14.30
N VAL A 76 4.00 -5.51 13.83
CA VAL A 76 3.50 -6.72 13.16
C VAL A 76 2.60 -6.35 11.97
N CYS A 77 2.40 -7.32 11.07
CA CYS A 77 1.82 -7.13 9.74
C CYS A 77 0.37 -6.61 9.71
N THR A 78 -0.60 -7.33 10.26
CA THR A 78 -2.03 -6.97 10.14
C THR A 78 -2.35 -5.55 10.62
N PRO A 79 -1.99 -5.11 11.84
CA PRO A 79 -2.29 -3.75 12.29
C PRO A 79 -1.55 -2.67 11.50
N THR A 80 -0.31 -2.93 11.05
CA THR A 80 0.43 -1.99 10.21
C THR A 80 -0.26 -1.82 8.86
N ARG A 81 -0.68 -2.92 8.22
CA ARG A 81 -1.40 -2.90 6.94
C ARG A 81 -2.73 -2.17 7.03
N ALA A 82 -3.52 -2.45 8.06
CA ALA A 82 -4.77 -1.76 8.32
C ALA A 82 -4.56 -0.24 8.52
N ALA A 83 -3.52 0.13 9.27
CA ALA A 83 -3.19 1.55 9.50
C ALA A 83 -2.76 2.26 8.22
N VAL A 84 -1.91 1.64 7.40
CA VAL A 84 -1.47 2.19 6.11
C VAL A 84 -2.65 2.43 5.17
N LEU A 85 -3.55 1.45 5.06
CA LEU A 85 -4.69 1.54 4.15
C LEU A 85 -5.72 2.59 4.58
N THR A 86 -5.90 2.81 5.88
CA THR A 86 -6.98 3.66 6.41
C THR A 86 -6.52 5.00 6.97
N GLY A 87 -5.21 5.16 7.22
CA GLY A 87 -4.67 6.32 7.94
C GLY A 87 -5.08 6.38 9.42
N LYS A 88 -5.55 5.27 10.01
CA LYS A 88 -6.01 5.20 11.40
C LYS A 88 -5.07 4.36 12.24
N SER A 89 -4.92 4.71 13.52
CA SER A 89 -4.10 3.89 14.45
C SER A 89 -4.70 2.50 14.67
N PRO A 90 -3.87 1.48 14.94
CA PRO A 90 -4.32 0.12 15.26
C PRO A 90 -5.32 0.06 16.42
N ALA A 91 -5.13 0.89 17.44
CA ALA A 91 -6.05 0.98 18.57
C ALA A 91 -7.45 1.48 18.16
N ARG A 92 -7.50 2.44 17.23
CA ARG A 92 -8.76 3.00 16.71
C ARG A 92 -9.50 2.02 15.79
N LEU A 93 -8.75 1.13 15.13
CA LEU A 93 -9.30 0.08 14.28
C LEU A 93 -9.69 -1.18 15.06
N HIS A 94 -9.31 -1.28 16.34
CA HIS A 94 -9.38 -2.51 17.12
C HIS A 94 -8.64 -3.70 16.46
N ILE A 95 -7.61 -3.40 15.64
CA ILE A 95 -6.73 -4.38 15.01
C ILE A 95 -5.34 -4.18 15.62
N THR A 96 -5.06 -4.87 16.72
CA THR A 96 -3.88 -4.61 17.56
C THR A 96 -2.82 -5.71 17.51
N THR A 97 -3.12 -6.85 16.87
CA THR A 97 -2.15 -7.92 16.61
C THR A 97 -2.39 -8.54 15.24
N HIS A 98 -1.46 -9.40 14.79
CA HIS A 98 -1.58 -10.09 13.51
C HIS A 98 -2.72 -11.12 13.51
N ALA A 99 -3.39 -11.28 12.37
CA ALA A 99 -4.34 -12.38 12.17
C ALA A 99 -3.58 -13.73 12.14
N PRO A 100 -4.13 -14.79 12.73
CA PRO A 100 -5.48 -14.94 13.29
C PRO A 100 -5.62 -14.55 14.75
N GLY A 101 -4.69 -13.82 15.33
CA GLY A 101 -4.72 -13.43 16.73
C GLY A 101 -3.78 -14.22 17.63
N GLY A 102 -3.58 -13.66 18.82
CA GLY A 102 -2.45 -13.93 19.66
C GLY A 102 -2.23 -15.36 20.12
N PHE A 103 -1.01 -15.78 19.96
CA PHE A 103 -0.47 -16.88 20.72
C PHE A 103 -0.16 -16.36 22.15
N LEU A 104 -1.02 -16.71 23.10
CA LEU A 104 -0.68 -16.50 24.50
C LEU A 104 0.16 -17.70 24.98
N PRO A 105 1.34 -17.45 25.56
CA PRO A 105 2.01 -18.48 26.33
C PRO A 105 1.07 -19.01 27.40
N LYS A 106 1.06 -20.32 27.65
CA LYS A 106 0.20 -20.94 28.68
C LYS A 106 0.37 -20.32 30.07
N ALA A 107 1.50 -19.68 30.35
CA ALA A 107 1.84 -19.01 31.60
C ALA A 107 1.62 -17.48 31.54
N SER A 108 0.91 -16.94 30.58
CA SER A 108 0.65 -15.51 30.52
C SER A 108 -0.18 -15.04 31.71
N LYS A 109 0.33 -14.02 32.42
CA LYS A 109 -0.39 -13.38 33.54
C LYS A 109 -1.42 -12.35 33.07
N PHE A 110 -1.38 -11.96 31.79
CA PHE A 110 -2.24 -10.95 31.23
C PHE A 110 -3.03 -11.52 30.05
N LEU A 111 -4.27 -11.09 29.90
CA LEU A 111 -5.09 -11.36 28.74
C LEU A 111 -4.79 -10.27 27.68
N PRO A 112 -4.68 -10.63 26.40
CA PRO A 112 -4.55 -9.65 25.34
C PRO A 112 -5.85 -8.88 25.19
N ALA A 113 -5.77 -7.68 24.63
CA ALA A 113 -6.94 -6.98 24.16
C ALA A 113 -7.67 -7.80 23.09
N LYS A 114 -9.00 -7.70 23.05
CA LYS A 114 -9.76 -8.23 21.92
C LYS A 114 -9.31 -7.52 20.66
N THR A 115 -9.02 -8.27 19.61
CA THR A 115 -8.59 -7.74 18.32
C THR A 115 -9.50 -8.25 17.21
N LEU A 116 -9.80 -7.39 16.25
CA LEU A 116 -10.36 -7.80 14.98
C LEU A 116 -9.27 -8.41 14.11
N ILE A 117 -9.65 -9.32 13.24
CA ILE A 117 -8.74 -10.02 12.31
C ILE A 117 -9.06 -9.72 10.85
N ASP A 118 -10.15 -9.00 10.62
CA ASP A 118 -10.58 -8.46 9.33
C ASP A 118 -10.53 -6.94 9.37
N LEU A 119 -10.36 -6.29 8.22
CA LEU A 119 -10.54 -4.85 8.10
C LEU A 119 -12.03 -4.56 7.85
N PRO A 120 -12.76 -3.98 8.82
CA PRO A 120 -14.18 -3.69 8.64
C PRO A 120 -14.44 -2.73 7.48
N LEU A 121 -15.50 -2.98 6.70
CA LEU A 121 -15.83 -2.22 5.49
C LEU A 121 -16.26 -0.76 5.76
N GLU A 122 -16.62 -0.41 6.99
CA GLU A 122 -16.91 0.99 7.37
C GLU A 122 -15.65 1.87 7.43
N HIS A 123 -14.47 1.29 7.34
CA HIS A 123 -13.21 2.03 7.34
C HIS A 123 -12.74 2.29 5.92
N LEU A 124 -13.04 3.49 5.41
CA LEU A 124 -12.60 3.92 4.08
C LEU A 124 -11.09 3.81 3.93
N THR A 125 -10.66 3.09 2.90
CA THR A 125 -9.27 2.90 2.53
C THR A 125 -8.75 3.99 1.60
N ILE A 126 -7.43 4.06 1.43
CA ILE A 126 -6.80 4.92 0.42
C ILE A 126 -7.27 4.55 -0.99
N ALA A 127 -7.52 3.26 -1.28
CA ALA A 127 -7.99 2.82 -2.58
C ALA A 127 -9.40 3.34 -2.89
N GLU A 128 -10.33 3.27 -1.92
CA GLU A 128 -11.67 3.83 -2.09
C GLU A 128 -11.63 5.35 -2.32
N ARG A 129 -10.77 6.07 -1.58
CA ARG A 129 -10.59 7.52 -1.75
C ARG A 129 -10.01 7.87 -3.12
N LEU A 130 -9.00 7.14 -3.57
CA LEU A 130 -8.42 7.32 -4.90
C LEU A 130 -9.41 6.92 -5.99
N GLY A 131 -10.18 5.84 -5.80
CA GLY A 131 -11.25 5.44 -6.70
C GLY A 131 -12.32 6.53 -6.87
N ALA A 132 -12.74 7.17 -5.77
CA ALA A 132 -13.66 8.31 -5.80
C ALA A 132 -13.06 9.53 -6.53
N ALA A 133 -11.74 9.66 -6.57
CA ALA A 133 -11.02 10.66 -7.36
C ALA A 133 -10.76 10.23 -8.82
N GLY A 134 -11.31 9.08 -9.26
CA GLY A 134 -11.20 8.58 -10.63
C GLY A 134 -9.92 7.80 -10.94
N TYR A 135 -9.22 7.29 -9.93
CA TYR A 135 -8.11 6.37 -10.13
C TYR A 135 -8.61 4.93 -10.29
N ARG A 136 -7.88 4.16 -11.09
CA ARG A 136 -8.00 2.70 -11.12
C ARG A 136 -6.95 2.11 -10.19
N ASN A 137 -7.38 1.25 -9.26
CA ASN A 137 -6.53 0.72 -8.19
C ASN A 137 -6.26 -0.77 -8.39
N ALA A 138 -5.01 -1.18 -8.18
CA ALA A 138 -4.61 -2.59 -8.12
C ALA A 138 -3.95 -2.90 -6.77
N PHE A 139 -4.25 -4.06 -6.23
CA PHE A 139 -3.56 -4.64 -5.07
C PHE A 139 -2.76 -5.86 -5.53
N LEU A 140 -1.49 -5.91 -5.14
CA LEU A 140 -0.60 -6.99 -5.49
C LEU A 140 0.12 -7.53 -4.24
N GLY A 141 0.07 -8.84 -4.04
CA GLY A 141 0.79 -9.52 -2.95
C GLY A 141 -0.01 -9.67 -1.66
N LYS A 142 0.67 -9.57 -0.51
CA LYS A 142 0.12 -9.88 0.81
C LYS A 142 -0.93 -8.89 1.28
N TRP A 143 -2.18 -9.36 1.48
CA TRP A 143 -3.27 -8.60 2.10
C TRP A 143 -3.31 -8.75 3.62
N HIS A 144 -3.59 -9.94 4.12
CA HIS A 144 -3.59 -10.33 5.53
C HIS A 144 -4.56 -9.53 6.42
N LEU A 145 -5.70 -9.10 5.86
CA LEU A 145 -6.77 -8.32 6.51
C LEU A 145 -8.16 -8.95 6.30
N ALA A 146 -8.20 -10.26 6.04
CA ALA A 146 -9.40 -11.02 5.72
C ALA A 146 -9.50 -12.30 6.56
N GLY A 147 -9.30 -12.17 7.87
CA GLY A 147 -9.52 -13.23 8.82
C GLY A 147 -8.41 -14.26 8.95
N ASP A 148 -8.80 -15.41 9.49
CA ASP A 148 -7.91 -16.54 9.72
C ASP A 148 -7.82 -17.43 8.48
N SER A 149 -6.65 -17.46 7.84
CA SER A 149 -6.38 -18.30 6.68
C SER A 149 -6.49 -19.81 6.96
N ARG A 150 -6.55 -20.23 8.21
CA ARG A 150 -6.80 -21.63 8.59
C ARG A 150 -8.28 -21.99 8.64
N ARG A 151 -9.17 -20.99 8.53
CA ARG A 151 -10.64 -21.13 8.58
C ARG A 151 -11.25 -20.87 7.19
N GLY A 152 -12.50 -21.25 7.05
CA GLY A 152 -13.24 -21.16 5.81
C GLY A 152 -12.94 -22.30 4.85
N ALA A 153 -13.73 -22.41 3.79
CA ALA A 153 -13.55 -23.43 2.78
C ALA A 153 -12.17 -23.23 2.08
N ASN A 154 -11.32 -24.23 2.18
CA ASN A 154 -9.99 -24.26 1.55
C ASN A 154 -9.00 -23.19 2.08
N GLY A 155 -9.09 -22.75 3.33
CA GLY A 155 -8.14 -21.81 3.94
C GLY A 155 -8.24 -20.38 3.40
N LYS A 156 -9.39 -20.00 2.87
CA LYS A 156 -9.57 -18.68 2.25
C LYS A 156 -9.77 -17.54 3.24
N GLY A 157 -10.11 -17.84 4.51
CA GLY A 157 -10.53 -16.81 5.47
C GLY A 157 -11.88 -16.20 5.08
N ASN A 158 -12.05 -14.90 5.29
CA ASN A 158 -13.29 -14.18 5.03
C ASN A 158 -13.16 -13.39 3.71
N VAL A 159 -13.65 -13.97 2.61
CA VAL A 159 -13.50 -13.41 1.25
C VAL A 159 -14.21 -12.07 1.06
N GLU A 160 -15.23 -11.78 1.87
CA GLU A 160 -15.97 -10.52 1.87
C GLU A 160 -15.13 -9.31 2.31
N PHE A 161 -13.94 -9.54 2.90
CA PHE A 161 -12.99 -8.50 3.30
C PHE A 161 -11.73 -8.46 2.42
N TYR A 162 -11.79 -9.05 1.24
CA TYR A 162 -10.68 -9.03 0.29
C TYR A 162 -10.47 -7.63 -0.32
N PRO A 163 -9.32 -7.37 -0.97
CA PRO A 163 -9.00 -6.08 -1.58
C PRO A 163 -10.12 -5.50 -2.45
N GLU A 164 -10.86 -6.35 -3.17
CA GLU A 164 -11.96 -5.94 -4.05
C GLU A 164 -13.09 -5.23 -3.29
N ALA A 165 -13.39 -5.67 -2.07
CA ALA A 165 -14.38 -5.04 -1.20
C ALA A 165 -13.86 -3.75 -0.52
N GLN A 166 -12.58 -3.45 -0.67
CA GLN A 166 -11.88 -2.32 -0.06
C GLN A 166 -11.34 -1.32 -1.09
N GLY A 167 -11.99 -1.25 -2.28
CA GLY A 167 -11.74 -0.25 -3.31
C GLY A 167 -10.68 -0.58 -4.34
N PHE A 168 -10.15 -1.80 -4.36
CA PHE A 168 -9.24 -2.25 -5.39
C PHE A 168 -10.01 -2.93 -6.54
N HIS A 169 -9.79 -2.47 -7.76
CA HIS A 169 -10.40 -3.01 -8.97
C HIS A 169 -9.74 -4.31 -9.45
N ILE A 170 -8.49 -4.51 -9.06
CA ILE A 170 -7.68 -5.68 -9.39
C ILE A 170 -7.05 -6.19 -8.11
N ASN A 171 -7.10 -7.52 -7.92
CA ASN A 171 -6.46 -8.21 -6.81
C ASN A 171 -5.60 -9.36 -7.36
N ILE A 172 -4.29 -9.30 -7.10
CA ILE A 172 -3.32 -10.29 -7.54
C ILE A 172 -2.56 -10.80 -6.30
N GLY A 173 -2.97 -11.95 -5.79
CA GLY A 173 -2.35 -12.58 -4.61
C GLY A 173 -2.87 -12.10 -3.26
N GLY A 174 -3.72 -11.06 -3.21
CA GLY A 174 -4.31 -10.56 -1.97
C GLY A 174 -5.35 -11.51 -1.38
N CYS A 175 -5.10 -12.04 -0.19
CA CYS A 175 -5.98 -12.96 0.53
C CYS A 175 -5.69 -12.96 2.03
N ALA A 176 -6.30 -13.88 2.78
CA ALA A 176 -6.10 -13.99 4.22
C ALA A 176 -4.70 -14.47 4.65
N TYR A 177 -3.85 -14.94 3.73
CA TYR A 177 -2.54 -15.47 4.09
C TYR A 177 -1.61 -14.40 4.67
N GLY A 178 -0.93 -14.76 5.77
CA GLY A 178 0.13 -13.97 6.38
C GLY A 178 1.48 -14.10 5.68
N GLY A 179 1.61 -15.03 4.74
CA GLY A 179 2.75 -15.25 3.86
C GLY A 179 2.38 -16.29 2.81
N PRO A 180 3.13 -16.41 1.70
CA PRO A 180 2.83 -17.38 0.67
C PRO A 180 3.13 -18.80 1.15
N PRO A 181 2.32 -19.80 0.78
CA PRO A 181 2.65 -21.20 1.03
C PRO A 181 3.96 -21.65 0.37
N THR A 182 4.31 -21.02 -0.74
CA THR A 182 5.60 -21.17 -1.45
C THR A 182 5.90 -19.90 -2.25
N TYR A 183 7.19 -19.58 -2.40
CA TYR A 183 7.67 -18.47 -3.23
C TYR A 183 7.86 -18.86 -4.70
N PHE A 184 7.62 -20.12 -5.07
CA PHE A 184 7.78 -20.60 -6.42
C PHE A 184 6.50 -21.20 -6.97
N ASP A 185 6.17 -20.90 -8.24
CA ASP A 185 5.03 -21.49 -8.95
C ASP A 185 5.09 -23.02 -8.97
N PRO A 186 3.95 -23.66 -8.59
CA PRO A 186 2.62 -23.15 -8.25
C PRO A 186 2.55 -22.59 -6.83
N TYR A 187 2.22 -21.30 -6.71
CA TYR A 187 2.27 -20.53 -5.44
C TYR A 187 1.27 -21.01 -4.38
N ARG A 188 0.24 -21.74 -4.77
CA ARG A 188 -0.87 -22.18 -3.90
C ARG A 188 -1.63 -21.02 -3.24
N ILE A 189 -1.62 -19.87 -3.87
CA ILE A 189 -2.41 -18.69 -3.51
C ILE A 189 -3.62 -18.67 -4.44
N HIS A 190 -4.83 -18.79 -3.89
CA HIS A 190 -6.05 -18.95 -4.71
C HIS A 190 -6.44 -17.70 -5.51
N THR A 191 -5.93 -16.53 -5.14
CA THR A 191 -6.09 -15.25 -5.86
C THR A 191 -4.95 -14.98 -6.85
N LEU A 192 -4.03 -15.93 -7.02
CA LEU A 192 -2.92 -15.85 -7.97
C LEU A 192 -2.80 -17.17 -8.74
N PRO A 193 -3.34 -17.24 -9.96
CA PRO A 193 -3.21 -18.42 -10.79
C PRO A 193 -1.75 -18.72 -11.13
N PRO A 194 -1.36 -20.01 -11.23
CA PRO A 194 -0.05 -20.38 -11.70
C PRO A 194 0.19 -19.86 -13.13
N ARG A 195 1.42 -19.50 -13.46
CA ARG A 195 1.82 -19.00 -14.78
C ARG A 195 2.94 -19.84 -15.41
N LYS A 196 4.03 -20.00 -14.68
CA LYS A 196 5.21 -20.72 -15.16
C LYS A 196 5.87 -21.47 -14.01
N LYS A 197 5.92 -22.79 -14.10
CA LYS A 197 6.52 -23.65 -13.07
C LYS A 197 7.91 -23.15 -12.64
N GLY A 198 8.10 -22.98 -11.35
CA GLY A 198 9.35 -22.49 -10.75
C GLY A 198 9.57 -20.98 -10.84
N GLU A 199 8.62 -20.21 -11.36
CA GLU A 199 8.68 -18.75 -11.36
C GLU A 199 8.69 -18.20 -9.94
N TYR A 200 9.56 -17.20 -9.69
CA TYR A 200 9.70 -16.59 -8.37
C TYR A 200 8.59 -15.56 -8.13
N LEU A 201 7.94 -15.63 -6.99
CA LEU A 201 6.75 -14.79 -6.66
C LEU A 201 7.01 -13.28 -6.73
N PRO A 202 8.11 -12.73 -6.20
CA PRO A 202 8.39 -11.30 -6.34
C PRO A 202 8.51 -10.84 -7.80
N ASP A 203 9.16 -11.62 -8.66
CA ASP A 203 9.28 -11.30 -10.09
C ASP A 203 7.89 -11.29 -10.75
N ARG A 204 7.07 -12.31 -10.44
CA ARG A 204 5.68 -12.37 -10.91
C ARG A 204 4.86 -11.14 -10.50
N LEU A 205 4.96 -10.70 -9.25
CA LEU A 205 4.21 -9.54 -8.76
C LEU A 205 4.69 -8.24 -9.41
N VAL A 206 5.99 -8.11 -9.68
CA VAL A 206 6.55 -6.97 -10.41
C VAL A 206 6.07 -6.94 -11.85
N ASP A 207 6.07 -8.08 -12.56
CA ASP A 207 5.55 -8.18 -13.93
C ASP A 207 4.08 -7.74 -14.01
N GLU A 208 3.25 -8.18 -13.06
CA GLU A 208 1.84 -7.78 -12.98
C GLU A 208 1.69 -6.27 -12.68
N ALA A 209 2.55 -5.71 -11.84
CA ALA A 209 2.57 -4.28 -11.55
C ALA A 209 2.93 -3.46 -12.80
N ILE A 210 3.98 -3.86 -13.53
CA ILE A 210 4.41 -3.23 -14.79
C ILE A 210 3.29 -3.31 -15.84
N SER A 211 2.61 -4.45 -15.92
CA SER A 211 1.49 -4.63 -16.85
C SER A 211 0.26 -3.79 -16.52
N PHE A 212 0.09 -3.39 -15.26
CA PHE A 212 -1.02 -2.56 -14.81
C PHE A 212 -0.77 -1.06 -15.06
N ILE A 213 0.48 -0.58 -14.91
CA ILE A 213 0.89 0.83 -15.08
C ILE A 213 0.86 1.24 -16.55
#